data_dffeb08fd560928ff4cb5ba913ea07e8
#
_entry.id   dffeb08fd560928ff4cb5ba913ea07e8
#
_cell.length_a   1.000
_cell.length_b   1.000
_cell.length_c   1.000
_cell.angle_alpha   90.00
_cell.angle_beta   90.00
_cell.angle_gamma   90.00
#
_symmetry.space_group_name_H-M   'P 1'
#
loop_
_entity.id
_entity.type
_entity.pdbx_description
1 polymer ?
#
loop_
_entity_poly.entity_id
_entity_poly.type
_entity_poly.pdbx_seq_one_letter_code
_entity_poly.pdbx_strand_id
1 'polypeptide(L)'
;MKKSSVQIVASCWALLALAAVTQALTDQQQQPKAPAAQIGAASEVQPPVGKDSVKFLVIGDSGTGDRAQTETGAQMWKAHAVFPYEFAIMLGDNMYGAERPQDYVSKFERPFKPLLDAKIEFHAALGNHDDPNQRFYKNFGMGGKRFYTFEKKDTKFFVLDSNYMDQDQQKWLDDELKRTGSKWKIAYFHHPIYSSGGRHGSEVDLRSIVEPMFIKYNLNVVFAGHEHFYERLKPQKGINYFTAGGSAKLRAGDIVASSAMTAKGFDSDQSFMLVEIDGDVMRFQTISRRGKRVDSGEIRRTPSS
;
A
#
# COMPACT_ATOMS: atom_id res chain seq x y z
N MET A 1 -38.65 35.78 -75.62
CA MET A 1 -39.72 35.07 -74.87
C MET A 1 -39.11 33.86 -74.28
N LYS A 2 -38.92 33.81 -72.91
CA LYS A 2 -38.97 32.69 -71.99
C LYS A 2 -38.61 33.21 -70.59
N LYS A 3 -39.64 33.56 -69.85
CA LYS A 3 -39.58 33.82 -68.37
C LYS A 3 -40.06 32.52 -67.68
N SER A 4 -39.62 32.41 -66.46
CA SER A 4 -40.14 31.53 -65.44
C SER A 4 -39.48 30.15 -65.30
N SER A 5 -38.66 29.99 -64.23
CA SER A 5 -38.59 28.79 -63.37
C SER A 5 -37.49 28.93 -62.29
N VAL A 6 -37.53 29.96 -61.45
CA VAL A 6 -36.58 30.09 -60.35
C VAL A 6 -37.27 30.59 -59.04
N GLN A 7 -38.45 30.14 -58.70
CA GLN A 7 -39.10 30.59 -57.46
C GLN A 7 -39.73 29.48 -56.56
N ILE A 8 -39.45 28.20 -56.79
CA ILE A 8 -40.09 27.15 -55.97
C ILE A 8 -39.05 26.34 -55.10
N VAL A 9 -37.75 26.61 -55.26
CA VAL A 9 -36.72 25.81 -54.51
C VAL A 9 -36.33 26.44 -53.17
N ALA A 10 -36.61 27.73 -52.93
CA ALA A 10 -36.18 28.41 -51.71
C ALA A 10 -37.04 28.15 -50.45
N SER A 11 -38.29 27.67 -50.61
CA SER A 11 -39.21 27.50 -49.47
C SER A 11 -39.10 26.12 -48.77
N CYS A 12 -38.54 25.12 -49.41
CA CYS A 12 -38.35 23.78 -48.76
C CYS A 12 -37.15 23.67 -47.87
N TRP A 13 -36.10 24.47 -48.10
CA TRP A 13 -34.89 24.43 -47.26
C TRP A 13 -35.05 25.11 -45.91
N ALA A 14 -35.94 26.09 -45.79
CA ALA A 14 -36.18 26.78 -44.52
C ALA A 14 -36.97 25.93 -43.52
N LEU A 15 -37.87 25.06 -43.96
CA LEU A 15 -38.64 24.17 -43.11
C LEU A 15 -37.85 22.94 -42.62
N LEU A 16 -36.87 22.46 -43.42
CA LEU A 16 -35.99 21.37 -43.01
C LEU A 16 -34.92 21.84 -41.98
N ALA A 17 -34.46 23.07 -42.06
CA ALA A 17 -33.52 23.64 -41.08
C ALA A 17 -34.15 23.88 -39.70
N LEU A 18 -35.46 24.24 -39.64
CA LEU A 18 -36.14 24.44 -38.36
C LEU A 18 -36.44 23.11 -37.64
N ALA A 19 -36.74 22.04 -38.39
CA ALA A 19 -36.97 20.72 -37.81
C ALA A 19 -35.66 20.10 -37.25
N ALA A 20 -34.51 20.34 -37.87
CA ALA A 20 -33.23 19.83 -37.41
C ALA A 20 -32.73 20.55 -36.11
N VAL A 21 -33.04 21.84 -35.95
CA VAL A 21 -32.68 22.60 -34.76
C VAL A 21 -33.55 22.21 -33.55
N THR A 22 -34.82 21.91 -33.76
CA THR A 22 -35.70 21.43 -32.68
C THR A 22 -35.37 20.01 -32.25
N GLN A 23 -34.91 19.14 -33.14
CA GLN A 23 -34.47 17.79 -32.77
C GLN A 23 -33.15 17.80 -32.00
N ALA A 24 -32.21 18.70 -32.35
CA ALA A 24 -30.94 18.87 -31.61
C ALA A 24 -31.13 19.45 -30.20
N LEU A 25 -32.17 20.23 -29.97
CA LEU A 25 -32.47 20.79 -28.63
C LEU A 25 -33.20 19.80 -27.72
N THR A 26 -33.93 18.80 -28.28
CA THR A 26 -34.57 17.73 -27.49
C THR A 26 -33.60 16.60 -27.17
N ASP A 27 -32.60 16.33 -27.97
CA ASP A 27 -31.56 15.32 -27.67
C ASP A 27 -30.56 15.77 -26.57
N GLN A 28 -30.39 17.06 -26.32
CA GLN A 28 -29.56 17.54 -25.20
C GLN A 28 -30.20 17.37 -23.82
N GLN A 29 -31.48 17.04 -23.72
CA GLN A 29 -32.16 16.81 -22.44
C GLN A 29 -32.25 15.35 -22.01
N GLN A 30 -31.75 14.40 -22.81
CA GLN A 30 -31.70 12.99 -22.47
C GLN A 30 -30.29 12.41 -22.46
N GLN A 31 -29.32 13.15 -21.89
CA GLN A 31 -28.13 12.47 -21.43
C GLN A 31 -28.51 11.60 -20.21
N PRO A 32 -28.22 10.29 -20.24
CA PRO A 32 -28.44 9.45 -19.09
C PRO A 32 -27.64 10.04 -17.92
N LYS A 33 -28.36 10.44 -16.87
CA LYS A 33 -27.74 10.85 -15.60
C LYS A 33 -26.75 9.78 -15.22
N ALA A 34 -25.43 10.10 -15.18
CA ALA A 34 -24.43 9.18 -14.72
C ALA A 34 -24.95 8.55 -13.43
N PRO A 35 -24.86 7.23 -13.22
CA PRO A 35 -25.34 6.61 -12.02
C PRO A 35 -24.66 7.35 -10.86
N ALA A 36 -25.47 7.87 -9.94
CA ALA A 36 -24.97 8.49 -8.72
C ALA A 36 -23.96 7.51 -8.13
N ALA A 37 -22.71 7.95 -7.94
CA ALA A 37 -21.68 7.15 -7.32
C ALA A 37 -22.33 6.58 -6.06
N GLN A 38 -22.47 5.26 -5.99
CA GLN A 38 -22.93 4.60 -4.78
C GLN A 38 -22.01 5.09 -3.69
N ILE A 39 -22.59 5.80 -2.71
CA ILE A 39 -21.91 6.18 -1.48
C ILE A 39 -21.45 4.84 -0.91
N GLY A 40 -20.16 4.54 -1.08
CA GLY A 40 -19.59 3.27 -0.64
C GLY A 40 -19.93 3.05 0.83
N ALA A 41 -20.21 1.81 1.18
CA ALA A 41 -20.45 1.40 2.56
C ALA A 41 -19.43 2.10 3.48
N ALA A 42 -19.87 2.55 4.65
CA ALA A 42 -19.00 3.20 5.61
C ALA A 42 -17.78 2.33 5.87
N SER A 43 -16.60 2.94 5.93
CA SER A 43 -15.37 2.21 6.20
C SER A 43 -15.46 1.53 7.57
N GLU A 44 -15.08 0.25 7.65
CA GLU A 44 -15.06 -0.51 8.91
C GLU A 44 -13.80 -0.21 9.76
N VAL A 45 -13.10 0.87 9.47
CA VAL A 45 -11.92 1.31 10.24
C VAL A 45 -12.32 1.66 11.65
N GLN A 46 -11.57 1.14 12.63
CA GLN A 46 -11.71 1.52 14.04
C GLN A 46 -10.72 2.62 14.40
N PRO A 47 -11.10 3.58 15.26
CA PRO A 47 -10.18 4.59 15.74
C PRO A 47 -9.08 3.99 16.61
N PRO A 48 -7.94 4.68 16.75
CA PRO A 48 -6.90 4.27 17.68
C PRO A 48 -7.37 4.39 19.13
N VAL A 49 -6.77 3.61 20.01
CA VAL A 49 -7.11 3.56 21.44
C VAL A 49 -6.27 4.56 22.23
N GLY A 50 -4.97 4.64 21.94
CA GLY A 50 -4.02 5.50 22.65
C GLY A 50 -3.99 6.91 22.06
N LYS A 51 -4.08 7.94 22.93
CA LYS A 51 -3.94 9.34 22.49
C LYS A 51 -2.54 9.65 21.97
N ASP A 52 -1.54 9.07 22.61
CA ASP A 52 -0.11 9.31 22.34
C ASP A 52 0.61 8.08 21.80
N SER A 53 -0.11 7.22 21.08
CA SER A 53 0.40 6.01 20.44
C SER A 53 1.17 6.33 19.16
N VAL A 54 2.04 5.42 18.71
CA VAL A 54 2.66 5.45 17.39
C VAL A 54 1.65 4.86 16.40
N LYS A 55 1.29 5.61 15.36
CA LYS A 55 0.28 5.20 14.37
C LYS A 55 0.86 5.28 12.97
N PHE A 56 0.77 4.20 12.22
CA PHE A 56 1.32 4.14 10.87
C PHE A 56 0.52 3.26 9.92
N LEU A 57 0.69 3.56 8.63
CA LEU A 57 0.17 2.82 7.49
C LEU A 57 1.24 1.83 6.99
N VAL A 58 0.83 0.64 6.57
CA VAL A 58 1.70 -0.36 5.92
C VAL A 58 1.16 -0.67 4.54
N ILE A 59 2.00 -0.52 3.52
CA ILE A 59 1.69 -0.83 2.12
C ILE A 59 2.87 -1.53 1.46
N GLY A 60 2.59 -2.41 0.51
CA GLY A 60 3.60 -3.05 -0.31
C GLY A 60 3.10 -3.27 -1.73
N ASP A 61 4.00 -3.40 -2.70
CA ASP A 61 3.71 -3.72 -4.09
C ASP A 61 2.68 -2.75 -4.70
N SER A 62 2.89 -1.46 -4.41
CA SER A 62 1.86 -0.43 -4.61
C SER A 62 1.99 0.41 -5.87
N GLY A 63 3.14 0.39 -6.56
CA GLY A 63 3.50 1.34 -7.61
C GLY A 63 3.03 0.97 -9.02
N THR A 64 1.75 0.65 -9.24
CA THR A 64 1.22 0.26 -10.56
C THR A 64 0.77 1.44 -11.42
N GLY A 65 0.31 2.53 -10.81
CA GLY A 65 -0.27 3.69 -11.49
C GLY A 65 -1.68 3.45 -12.03
N ASP A 66 -2.30 2.32 -11.69
CA ASP A 66 -3.59 1.90 -12.21
C ASP A 66 -4.77 2.34 -11.33
N ARG A 67 -5.96 1.94 -11.74
CA ARG A 67 -7.20 2.24 -11.02
C ARG A 67 -7.22 1.61 -9.62
N ALA A 68 -6.71 0.38 -9.48
CA ALA A 68 -6.73 -0.31 -8.20
C ALA A 68 -5.88 0.42 -7.16
N GLN A 69 -4.68 0.89 -7.54
CA GLN A 69 -3.85 1.73 -6.68
C GLN A 69 -4.55 3.04 -6.31
N THR A 70 -5.17 3.71 -7.28
CA THR A 70 -5.88 4.98 -7.03
C THR A 70 -7.03 4.80 -6.05
N GLU A 71 -7.83 3.74 -6.21
CA GLU A 71 -8.95 3.44 -5.31
C GLU A 71 -8.46 3.05 -3.91
N THR A 72 -7.35 2.29 -3.81
CA THR A 72 -6.73 1.94 -2.53
C THR A 72 -6.18 3.18 -1.83
N GLY A 73 -5.49 4.07 -2.55
CA GLY A 73 -5.01 5.35 -2.02
C GLY A 73 -6.16 6.25 -1.51
N ALA A 74 -7.27 6.30 -2.25
CA ALA A 74 -8.46 7.02 -1.80
C ALA A 74 -9.07 6.41 -0.52
N GLN A 75 -9.04 5.07 -0.38
CA GLN A 75 -9.50 4.41 0.83
C GLN A 75 -8.55 4.62 2.02
N MET A 76 -7.23 4.68 1.79
CA MET A 76 -6.25 5.06 2.81
C MET A 76 -6.53 6.47 3.34
N TRP A 77 -6.82 7.43 2.45
CA TRP A 77 -7.21 8.78 2.87
C TRP A 77 -8.49 8.81 3.70
N LYS A 78 -9.52 8.04 3.31
CA LYS A 78 -10.73 7.92 4.13
C LYS A 78 -10.45 7.29 5.50
N ALA A 79 -9.56 6.30 5.53
CA ALA A 79 -9.14 5.67 6.77
C ALA A 79 -8.39 6.65 7.70
N HIS A 80 -7.59 7.56 7.15
CA HIS A 80 -6.86 8.58 7.91
C HIS A 80 -7.79 9.50 8.72
N ALA A 81 -8.98 9.79 8.22
CA ALA A 81 -9.98 10.61 8.95
C ALA A 81 -10.45 9.95 10.26
N VAL A 82 -10.42 8.61 10.34
CA VAL A 82 -10.83 7.82 11.51
C VAL A 82 -9.63 7.38 12.34
N PHE A 83 -8.54 7.03 11.67
CA PHE A 83 -7.29 6.54 12.26
C PHE A 83 -6.14 7.44 11.78
N PRO A 84 -5.85 8.55 12.46
CA PRO A 84 -4.90 9.57 12.01
C PRO A 84 -3.44 9.08 12.18
N TYR A 85 -2.96 8.28 11.24
CA TYR A 85 -1.58 7.83 11.19
C TYR A 85 -0.64 8.95 10.74
N GLU A 86 0.59 8.92 11.22
CA GLU A 86 1.58 9.99 11.06
C GLU A 86 2.54 9.71 9.90
N PHE A 87 2.74 8.45 9.56
CA PHE A 87 3.64 8.01 8.48
C PHE A 87 3.18 6.69 7.86
N ALA A 88 3.80 6.35 6.74
CA ALA A 88 3.62 5.10 6.03
C ALA A 88 4.95 4.38 5.86
N ILE A 89 4.97 3.06 6.03
CA ILE A 89 6.07 2.20 5.60
C ILE A 89 5.70 1.52 4.28
N MET A 90 6.65 1.49 3.34
CA MET A 90 6.51 0.87 2.03
C MET A 90 7.43 -0.36 1.96
N LEU A 91 6.85 -1.51 1.65
CA LEU A 91 7.51 -2.81 1.73
C LEU A 91 8.23 -3.23 0.44
N GLY A 92 8.59 -2.27 -0.41
CA GLY A 92 9.21 -2.52 -1.70
C GLY A 92 8.20 -2.70 -2.83
N ASP A 93 8.75 -2.86 -4.04
CA ASP A 93 8.01 -2.74 -5.29
C ASP A 93 7.19 -1.44 -5.31
N ASN A 94 7.90 -0.37 -4.99
CA ASN A 94 7.35 0.98 -4.91
C ASN A 94 6.95 1.50 -6.30
N MET A 95 7.58 0.94 -7.35
CA MET A 95 7.33 1.27 -8.74
C MET A 95 7.44 0.03 -9.63
N TYR A 96 6.49 -0.19 -10.55
CA TYR A 96 6.57 -1.23 -11.55
C TYR A 96 6.88 -0.66 -12.93
N GLY A 97 7.86 -1.24 -13.63
CA GLY A 97 8.26 -0.85 -14.98
C GLY A 97 9.11 0.43 -14.98
N ALA A 98 8.86 1.39 -15.88
CA ALA A 98 9.70 2.57 -16.04
C ALA A 98 9.62 3.51 -14.82
N GLU A 99 10.75 4.16 -14.50
CA GLU A 99 10.93 5.06 -13.36
C GLU A 99 11.43 6.45 -13.78
N ARG A 100 10.85 6.98 -14.84
CA ARG A 100 11.10 8.35 -15.28
C ARG A 100 10.39 9.35 -14.34
N PRO A 101 10.73 10.62 -14.32
CA PRO A 101 10.09 11.60 -13.42
C PRO A 101 8.56 11.60 -13.47
N GLN A 102 7.96 11.45 -14.66
CA GLN A 102 6.50 11.36 -14.82
C GLN A 102 5.89 10.06 -14.27
N ASP A 103 6.68 9.00 -14.15
CA ASP A 103 6.25 7.73 -13.59
C ASP A 103 6.09 7.84 -12.06
N TYR A 104 6.97 8.58 -11.38
CA TYR A 104 6.80 8.92 -9.95
C TYR A 104 5.51 9.71 -9.72
N VAL A 105 5.19 10.66 -10.60
CA VAL A 105 3.93 11.40 -10.51
C VAL A 105 2.73 10.48 -10.67
N SER A 106 2.73 9.61 -11.69
CA SER A 106 1.57 8.77 -12.00
C SER A 106 1.38 7.59 -11.05
N LYS A 107 2.48 7.00 -10.55
CA LYS A 107 2.47 5.76 -9.77
C LYS A 107 2.61 5.99 -8.25
N PHE A 108 2.99 7.20 -7.82
CA PHE A 108 3.14 7.52 -6.41
C PHE A 108 2.44 8.82 -6.03
N GLU A 109 2.83 9.97 -6.62
CA GLU A 109 2.33 11.26 -6.14
C GLU A 109 0.82 11.42 -6.33
N ARG A 110 0.29 11.05 -7.49
CA ARG A 110 -1.15 11.18 -7.81
C ARG A 110 -2.01 10.24 -6.98
N PRO A 111 -1.72 8.92 -6.88
CA PRO A 111 -2.51 8.01 -6.05
C PRO A 111 -2.51 8.39 -4.56
N PHE A 112 -1.40 8.93 -4.05
CA PHE A 112 -1.24 9.29 -2.64
C PHE A 112 -1.28 10.80 -2.38
N LYS A 113 -1.72 11.60 -3.35
CA LYS A 113 -1.73 13.06 -3.24
C LYS A 113 -2.38 13.59 -1.96
N PRO A 114 -3.56 13.11 -1.50
CA PRO A 114 -4.14 13.61 -0.24
C PRO A 114 -3.25 13.35 0.98
N LEU A 115 -2.53 12.22 1.01
CA LEU A 115 -1.60 11.89 2.09
C LEU A 115 -0.36 12.79 2.05
N LEU A 116 0.18 13.04 0.86
CA LEU A 116 1.32 13.94 0.66
C LEU A 116 0.97 15.38 1.03
N ASP A 117 -0.23 15.85 0.65
CA ASP A 117 -0.72 17.18 1.02
C ASP A 117 -0.87 17.32 2.55
N ALA A 118 -1.29 16.26 3.22
CA ALA A 118 -1.37 16.17 4.69
C ALA A 118 -0.01 15.98 5.37
N LYS A 119 1.11 15.94 4.60
CA LYS A 119 2.48 15.76 5.09
C LYS A 119 2.73 14.42 5.79
N ILE A 120 2.00 13.38 5.41
CA ILE A 120 2.31 12.03 5.83
C ILE A 120 3.67 11.65 5.26
N GLU A 121 4.60 11.26 6.14
CA GLU A 121 5.94 10.81 5.76
C GLU A 121 5.87 9.38 5.19
N PHE A 122 6.64 9.09 4.15
CA PHE A 122 6.81 7.74 3.65
C PHE A 122 8.24 7.27 3.90
N HIS A 123 8.39 6.01 4.32
CA HIS A 123 9.67 5.36 4.55
C HIS A 123 9.70 4.05 3.76
N ALA A 124 10.46 4.00 2.67
CA ALA A 124 10.43 2.88 1.74
C ALA A 124 11.58 1.89 1.96
N ALA A 125 11.30 0.61 1.77
CA ALA A 125 12.29 -0.40 1.41
C ALA A 125 12.34 -0.55 -0.12
N LEU A 126 13.39 -1.16 -0.66
CA LEU A 126 13.49 -1.51 -2.06
C LEU A 126 12.95 -2.93 -2.30
N GLY A 127 12.17 -3.11 -3.37
CA GLY A 127 11.77 -4.39 -3.90
C GLY A 127 12.57 -4.79 -5.13
N ASN A 128 12.32 -5.98 -5.66
CA ASN A 128 13.06 -6.51 -6.80
C ASN A 128 12.69 -5.86 -8.15
N HIS A 129 11.58 -5.13 -8.20
CA HIS A 129 11.20 -4.31 -9.36
C HIS A 129 11.71 -2.87 -9.28
N ASP A 130 12.26 -2.44 -8.15
CA ASP A 130 12.67 -1.07 -7.92
C ASP A 130 14.10 -0.79 -8.42
N ASP A 131 14.30 0.35 -9.09
CA ASP A 131 15.65 0.86 -9.36
C ASP A 131 16.29 1.29 -8.02
N PRO A 132 17.53 0.84 -7.71
CA PRO A 132 18.21 1.24 -6.47
C PRO A 132 18.37 2.76 -6.29
N ASN A 133 18.24 3.55 -7.34
CA ASN A 133 18.26 5.01 -7.28
C ASN A 133 17.00 5.63 -6.67
N GLN A 134 15.93 4.87 -6.50
CA GLN A 134 14.76 5.29 -5.70
C GLN A 134 15.17 5.80 -4.31
N ARG A 135 16.28 5.32 -3.75
CA ARG A 135 16.82 5.79 -2.47
C ARG A 135 17.10 7.31 -2.42
N PHE A 136 17.24 7.95 -3.58
CA PHE A 136 17.44 9.40 -3.69
C PHE A 136 16.13 10.16 -3.90
N TYR A 137 15.02 9.48 -4.15
CA TYR A 137 13.73 10.13 -4.29
C TYR A 137 13.22 10.60 -2.92
N LYS A 138 13.11 11.92 -2.78
CA LYS A 138 12.86 12.59 -1.51
C LYS A 138 11.66 12.04 -0.74
N ASN A 139 10.57 11.74 -1.46
CA ASN A 139 9.33 11.32 -0.81
C ASN A 139 9.34 9.86 -0.33
N PHE A 140 10.39 9.09 -0.61
CA PHE A 140 10.55 7.73 -0.11
C PHE A 140 11.29 7.65 1.24
N GLY A 141 11.80 8.78 1.75
CA GLY A 141 12.36 8.87 3.09
C GLY A 141 13.63 8.06 3.34
N MET A 142 14.30 7.55 2.29
CA MET A 142 15.46 6.66 2.40
C MET A 142 16.78 7.39 2.66
N GLY A 143 16.83 8.70 2.41
CA GLY A 143 18.03 9.52 2.64
C GLY A 143 19.29 9.08 1.87
N GLY A 144 19.13 8.49 0.69
CA GLY A 144 20.20 7.97 -0.15
C GLY A 144 20.73 6.58 0.25
N LYS A 145 20.13 5.92 1.23
CA LYS A 145 20.57 4.62 1.77
C LYS A 145 19.67 3.48 1.29
N ARG A 146 20.24 2.30 1.00
CA ARG A 146 19.48 1.07 0.68
C ARG A 146 18.90 0.42 1.95
N PHE A 147 19.60 0.54 3.07
CA PHE A 147 19.17 0.07 4.38
C PHE A 147 19.44 1.15 5.42
N TYR A 148 18.53 1.29 6.39
CA TYR A 148 18.59 2.37 7.38
C TYR A 148 17.69 2.06 8.57
N THR A 149 17.78 2.88 9.62
CA THR A 149 16.84 2.87 10.75
C THR A 149 16.20 4.23 10.90
N PHE A 150 15.02 4.24 11.47
CA PHE A 150 14.40 5.44 12.04
C PHE A 150 13.63 5.07 13.31
N GLU A 151 13.32 6.05 14.12
CA GLU A 151 12.64 5.86 15.39
C GLU A 151 11.41 6.75 15.48
N LYS A 152 10.35 6.21 16.04
CA LYS A 152 9.14 6.94 16.44
C LYS A 152 8.84 6.53 17.90
N LYS A 153 9.07 7.46 18.83
CA LYS A 153 9.00 7.17 20.28
C LYS A 153 9.85 5.96 20.67
N ASP A 154 9.30 5.00 21.40
CA ASP A 154 9.97 3.78 21.84
C ASP A 154 10.00 2.66 20.78
N THR A 155 9.76 2.99 19.51
CA THR A 155 9.73 2.03 18.43
C THR A 155 10.84 2.33 17.43
N LYS A 156 11.70 1.35 17.19
CA LYS A 156 12.76 1.42 16.16
C LYS A 156 12.41 0.53 14.98
N PHE A 157 12.50 1.11 13.81
CA PHE A 157 12.29 0.47 12.54
C PHE A 157 13.64 0.17 11.88
N PHE A 158 13.81 -1.08 11.43
CA PHE A 158 14.97 -1.56 10.69
C PHE A 158 14.52 -1.82 9.27
N VAL A 159 14.98 -1.00 8.34
CA VAL A 159 14.64 -1.10 6.92
C VAL A 159 15.78 -1.79 6.20
N LEU A 160 15.48 -2.93 5.58
CA LEU A 160 16.50 -3.75 4.94
C LEU A 160 16.31 -3.78 3.42
N ASP A 161 17.42 -3.88 2.70
CA ASP A 161 17.44 -4.23 1.29
C ASP A 161 17.57 -5.75 1.13
N SER A 162 16.44 -6.42 0.97
CA SER A 162 16.41 -7.87 0.82
C SER A 162 16.84 -8.38 -0.57
N ASN A 163 17.07 -7.47 -1.54
CA ASN A 163 17.67 -7.85 -2.83
C ASN A 163 19.15 -8.20 -2.69
N TYR A 164 19.84 -7.54 -1.76
CA TYR A 164 21.30 -7.66 -1.59
C TYR A 164 21.66 -7.65 -0.10
N MET A 165 21.49 -8.79 0.56
CA MET A 165 21.87 -8.97 1.98
C MET A 165 23.38 -9.26 2.08
N ASP A 166 24.20 -8.26 1.70
CA ASP A 166 25.66 -8.33 1.75
C ASP A 166 26.22 -8.28 3.19
N GLN A 167 27.51 -8.56 3.33
CA GLN A 167 28.17 -8.59 4.64
C GLN A 167 28.15 -7.24 5.37
N ASP A 168 28.18 -6.13 4.63
CA ASP A 168 28.14 -4.79 5.23
C ASP A 168 26.76 -4.54 5.85
N GLN A 169 25.70 -4.92 5.17
CA GLN A 169 24.34 -4.82 5.71
C GLN A 169 24.12 -5.76 6.89
N GLN A 170 24.63 -7.00 6.83
CA GLN A 170 24.55 -7.95 7.95
C GLN A 170 25.25 -7.42 9.19
N LYS A 171 26.48 -6.92 9.05
CA LYS A 171 27.24 -6.32 10.15
C LYS A 171 26.53 -5.09 10.72
N TRP A 172 26.04 -4.21 9.85
CA TRP A 172 25.28 -3.04 10.25
C TRP A 172 24.01 -3.43 11.03
N LEU A 173 23.28 -4.45 10.58
CA LEU A 173 22.07 -4.92 11.24
C LEU A 173 22.34 -5.48 12.63
N ASP A 174 23.39 -6.32 12.80
CA ASP A 174 23.79 -6.84 14.12
C ASP A 174 24.17 -5.68 15.07
N ASP A 175 24.96 -4.70 14.58
CA ASP A 175 25.37 -3.53 15.36
C ASP A 175 24.17 -2.66 15.76
N GLU A 176 23.20 -2.44 14.85
CA GLU A 176 22.00 -1.62 15.12
C GLU A 176 21.03 -2.32 16.07
N LEU A 177 20.80 -3.62 15.92
CA LEU A 177 19.97 -4.42 16.81
C LEU A 177 20.58 -4.50 18.22
N LYS A 178 21.90 -4.62 18.32
CA LYS A 178 22.63 -4.67 19.59
C LYS A 178 22.54 -3.35 20.37
N ARG A 179 22.63 -2.22 19.67
CA ARG A 179 22.70 -0.88 20.29
C ARG A 179 21.35 -0.31 20.69
N THR A 180 20.26 -0.81 20.11
CA THR A 180 18.95 -0.20 20.35
C THR A 180 18.43 -0.47 21.76
N GLY A 181 17.98 0.60 22.44
CA GLY A 181 17.22 0.55 23.68
C GLY A 181 15.70 0.58 23.49
N SER A 182 15.23 0.66 22.23
CA SER A 182 13.81 0.78 21.93
C SER A 182 13.03 -0.45 22.38
N LYS A 183 11.84 -0.22 22.95
CA LYS A 183 10.96 -1.29 23.43
C LYS A 183 10.46 -2.15 22.28
N TRP A 184 9.99 -1.50 21.20
CA TRP A 184 9.58 -2.19 19.99
C TRP A 184 10.67 -2.18 18.93
N LYS A 185 10.96 -3.35 18.39
CA LYS A 185 11.89 -3.58 17.29
C LYS A 185 11.11 -4.16 16.13
N ILE A 186 11.01 -3.43 15.05
CA ILE A 186 10.25 -3.80 13.85
C ILE A 186 11.19 -3.79 12.66
N ALA A 187 11.32 -4.92 11.96
CA ALA A 187 12.00 -4.97 10.68
C ALA A 187 11.01 -4.98 9.54
N TYR A 188 11.34 -4.33 8.43
CA TYR A 188 10.59 -4.51 7.19
C TYR A 188 11.50 -4.47 5.97
N PHE A 189 11.12 -5.26 4.99
CA PHE A 189 11.84 -5.46 3.74
C PHE A 189 10.91 -6.12 2.74
N HIS A 190 11.37 -6.33 1.50
CA HIS A 190 10.48 -6.79 0.44
C HIS A 190 10.18 -8.29 0.49
N HIS A 191 11.21 -9.15 0.45
CA HIS A 191 11.03 -10.59 0.29
C HIS A 191 10.68 -11.28 1.61
N PRO A 192 9.51 -11.94 1.75
CA PRO A 192 9.09 -12.55 3.00
C PRO A 192 9.94 -13.77 3.35
N ILE A 193 10.52 -13.80 4.56
CA ILE A 193 11.28 -14.95 5.03
C ILE A 193 10.37 -16.12 5.47
N TYR A 194 9.08 -15.84 5.66
CA TYR A 194 8.02 -16.80 5.83
C TYR A 194 6.81 -16.36 5.01
N SER A 195 6.29 -17.25 4.17
CA SER A 195 5.07 -17.04 3.39
C SER A 195 4.44 -18.35 3.01
N SER A 196 3.12 -18.34 2.87
CA SER A 196 2.33 -19.44 2.32
C SER A 196 1.98 -19.21 0.84
N GLY A 197 2.63 -18.27 0.16
CA GLY A 197 2.46 -18.03 -1.26
C GLY A 197 2.84 -19.24 -2.11
N GLY A 198 1.98 -19.61 -3.04
CA GLY A 198 2.22 -20.75 -3.92
C GLY A 198 3.25 -20.43 -5.02
N ARG A 199 3.43 -19.16 -5.36
CA ARG A 199 4.29 -18.74 -6.45
C ARG A 199 5.75 -18.53 -6.03
N HIS A 200 6.00 -17.76 -5.00
CA HIS A 200 7.35 -17.45 -4.52
C HIS A 200 7.64 -18.18 -3.21
N GLY A 201 6.71 -18.09 -2.24
CA GLY A 201 6.84 -18.72 -0.94
C GLY A 201 7.82 -18.00 -0.03
N SER A 202 8.47 -18.78 0.85
CA SER A 202 9.41 -18.24 1.83
C SER A 202 10.81 -18.09 1.26
N GLU A 203 11.46 -16.94 1.47
CA GLU A 203 12.88 -16.72 1.14
C GLU A 203 13.78 -17.36 2.19
N VAL A 204 14.09 -18.65 1.98
CA VAL A 204 14.80 -19.50 2.96
C VAL A 204 16.24 -19.05 3.16
N ASP A 205 16.91 -18.63 2.09
CA ASP A 205 18.31 -18.18 2.16
C ASP A 205 18.41 -16.89 2.96
N LEU A 206 17.55 -15.92 2.69
CA LEU A 206 17.45 -14.68 3.47
C LEU A 206 17.11 -14.99 4.94
N ARG A 207 16.18 -15.91 5.17
CA ARG A 207 15.82 -16.34 6.52
C ARG A 207 17.01 -16.88 7.29
N SER A 208 17.84 -17.73 6.66
CA SER A 208 19.02 -18.30 7.29
C SER A 208 20.02 -17.26 7.78
N ILE A 209 20.02 -16.07 7.16
CA ILE A 209 20.90 -14.95 7.50
C ILE A 209 20.30 -14.09 8.61
N VAL A 210 19.05 -13.64 8.45
CA VAL A 210 18.49 -12.60 9.33
C VAL A 210 17.80 -13.13 10.57
N GLU A 211 17.17 -14.30 10.52
CA GLU A 211 16.40 -14.84 11.64
C GLU A 211 17.24 -15.10 12.89
N PRO A 212 18.49 -15.63 12.81
CA PRO A 212 19.34 -15.77 14.00
C PRO A 212 19.58 -14.45 14.74
N MET A 213 19.76 -13.35 14.00
CA MET A 213 19.90 -12.01 14.59
C MET A 213 18.59 -11.53 15.20
N PHE A 214 17.47 -11.73 14.50
CA PHE A 214 16.14 -11.34 15.00
C PHE A 214 15.80 -12.04 16.32
N ILE A 215 16.08 -13.34 16.42
CA ILE A 215 15.89 -14.13 17.66
C ILE A 215 16.82 -13.63 18.75
N LYS A 216 18.13 -13.50 18.47
CA LYS A 216 19.16 -13.07 19.41
C LYS A 216 18.82 -11.73 20.08
N TYR A 217 18.24 -10.81 19.32
CA TYR A 217 17.95 -9.46 19.81
C TYR A 217 16.47 -9.20 20.10
N ASN A 218 15.65 -10.26 20.16
CA ASN A 218 14.23 -10.19 20.47
C ASN A 218 13.48 -9.19 19.57
N LEU A 219 13.61 -9.32 18.23
CA LEU A 219 12.79 -8.57 17.29
C LEU A 219 11.31 -8.95 17.49
N ASN A 220 10.41 -7.99 17.42
CA ASN A 220 8.99 -8.23 17.73
C ASN A 220 8.15 -8.56 16.50
N VAL A 221 8.37 -7.82 15.40
CA VAL A 221 7.52 -7.88 14.21
C VAL A 221 8.36 -7.74 12.95
N VAL A 222 7.97 -8.49 11.91
CA VAL A 222 8.47 -8.35 10.55
C VAL A 222 7.29 -8.06 9.63
N PHE A 223 7.43 -7.04 8.77
CA PHE A 223 6.54 -6.80 7.64
C PHE A 223 7.30 -7.05 6.34
N ALA A 224 6.64 -7.70 5.37
CA ALA A 224 7.18 -7.96 4.05
C ALA A 224 6.14 -7.71 2.94
N GLY A 225 6.62 -7.48 1.71
CA GLY A 225 5.85 -7.37 0.48
C GLY A 225 5.99 -8.62 -0.40
N HIS A 226 6.21 -8.40 -1.72
CA HIS A 226 6.55 -9.39 -2.74
C HIS A 226 5.45 -10.38 -3.10
N GLU A 227 4.79 -10.95 -2.12
CA GLU A 227 3.60 -11.75 -2.34
C GLU A 227 2.38 -10.84 -2.39
N HIS A 228 1.71 -10.83 -3.54
CA HIS A 228 0.65 -9.88 -3.86
C HIS A 228 -0.68 -10.20 -3.18
N PHE A 229 -0.65 -10.34 -1.86
CA PHE A 229 -1.78 -10.59 -0.99
C PHE A 229 -1.50 -10.06 0.43
N TYR A 230 -2.47 -10.20 1.32
CA TYR A 230 -2.28 -10.05 2.75
C TYR A 230 -2.21 -11.41 3.43
N GLU A 231 -1.19 -11.62 4.25
CA GLU A 231 -1.09 -12.78 5.13
C GLU A 231 -0.56 -12.38 6.50
N ARG A 232 -1.24 -12.84 7.54
CA ARG A 232 -0.69 -12.88 8.89
C ARG A 232 -0.37 -14.33 9.25
N LEU A 233 0.87 -14.56 9.61
CA LEU A 233 1.32 -15.87 10.03
C LEU A 233 1.08 -16.08 11.53
N LYS A 234 0.98 -17.32 11.94
CA LYS A 234 1.20 -17.69 13.34
C LYS A 234 2.63 -17.30 13.71
N PRO A 235 2.91 -16.83 14.93
CA PRO A 235 4.26 -16.45 15.31
C PRO A 235 5.29 -17.58 15.07
N GLN A 236 6.41 -17.23 14.47
CA GLN A 236 7.54 -18.15 14.26
C GLN A 236 8.68 -17.74 15.20
N LYS A 237 9.19 -18.66 16.02
CA LYS A 237 10.27 -18.39 16.98
C LYS A 237 10.01 -17.17 17.90
N GLY A 238 8.73 -16.91 18.22
CA GLY A 238 8.33 -15.77 19.04
C GLY A 238 8.20 -14.43 18.31
N ILE A 239 8.45 -14.39 17.00
CA ILE A 239 8.36 -13.18 16.16
C ILE A 239 7.07 -13.25 15.36
N ASN A 240 6.40 -12.10 15.19
CA ASN A 240 5.18 -11.96 14.40
C ASN A 240 5.52 -11.54 12.97
N TYR A 241 4.94 -12.20 11.98
CA TYR A 241 5.20 -11.96 10.56
C TYR A 241 3.92 -11.59 9.82
N PHE A 242 4.03 -10.54 9.01
CA PHE A 242 2.97 -10.07 8.13
C PHE A 242 3.50 -9.91 6.72
N THR A 243 2.77 -10.42 5.75
CA THR A 243 2.95 -10.09 4.33
C THR A 243 1.82 -9.14 3.93
N ALA A 244 2.14 -7.98 3.39
CA ALA A 244 1.19 -6.95 2.98
C ALA A 244 1.54 -6.38 1.59
N GLY A 245 1.81 -7.28 0.63
CA GLY A 245 2.14 -6.94 -0.76
C GLY A 245 0.92 -6.79 -1.67
N GLY A 246 -0.28 -6.75 -1.10
CA GLY A 246 -1.52 -6.64 -1.85
C GLY A 246 -2.07 -5.22 -2.01
N SER A 247 -1.25 -4.15 -1.96
CA SER A 247 -1.80 -2.79 -1.92
C SER A 247 -2.24 -2.24 -3.29
N ALA A 248 -1.61 -2.68 -4.39
CA ALA A 248 -2.08 -2.43 -5.75
C ALA A 248 -2.02 -3.69 -6.60
N LYS A 249 -0.89 -4.39 -6.60
CA LYS A 249 -0.82 -5.72 -7.19
C LYS A 249 -1.70 -6.69 -6.39
N LEU A 250 -2.30 -7.65 -7.09
CA LEU A 250 -3.08 -8.71 -6.47
C LEU A 250 -2.88 -10.01 -7.22
N ARG A 251 -2.72 -11.11 -6.46
CA ARG A 251 -2.65 -12.46 -7.01
C ARG A 251 -3.65 -13.33 -6.26
N ALA A 252 -4.86 -13.36 -6.79
CA ALA A 252 -5.94 -14.14 -6.20
C ALA A 252 -5.67 -15.65 -6.31
N GLY A 253 -5.96 -16.41 -5.24
CA GLY A 253 -5.79 -17.87 -5.19
C GLY A 253 -4.35 -18.32 -4.96
N ASP A 254 -3.41 -17.42 -4.63
CA ASP A 254 -2.00 -17.75 -4.46
C ASP A 254 -1.66 -18.24 -3.03
N ILE A 255 -2.50 -17.94 -2.06
CA ILE A 255 -2.32 -18.43 -0.69
C ILE A 255 -2.61 -19.93 -0.60
N VAL A 256 -1.61 -20.72 -0.22
CA VAL A 256 -1.76 -22.16 -0.05
C VAL A 256 -2.64 -22.46 1.18
N ALA A 257 -3.89 -22.78 0.94
CA ALA A 257 -4.92 -22.97 1.98
C ALA A 257 -4.57 -24.06 3.01
N SER A 258 -3.75 -25.06 2.63
CA SER A 258 -3.29 -26.13 3.53
C SER A 258 -2.10 -25.73 4.40
N SER A 259 -1.57 -24.51 4.27
CA SER A 259 -0.42 -24.06 5.05
C SER A 259 -0.75 -24.02 6.55
N ALA A 260 0.05 -24.74 7.34
CA ALA A 260 -0.06 -24.70 8.79
C ALA A 260 0.40 -23.39 9.41
N MET A 261 1.15 -22.56 8.66
CA MET A 261 1.71 -21.30 9.13
C MET A 261 0.70 -20.15 9.12
N THR A 262 -0.23 -20.12 8.17
CA THR A 262 -1.19 -19.03 8.01
C THR A 262 -2.18 -18.96 9.18
N ALA A 263 -2.26 -17.81 9.82
CA ALA A 263 -3.32 -17.49 10.78
C ALA A 263 -4.49 -16.78 10.09
N LYS A 264 -4.20 -15.89 9.12
CA LYS A 264 -5.19 -15.20 8.30
C LYS A 264 -4.60 -14.86 6.95
N GLY A 265 -5.31 -15.18 5.87
CA GLY A 265 -5.00 -14.81 4.51
C GLY A 265 -6.13 -13.98 3.88
N PHE A 266 -5.77 -13.09 2.92
CA PHE A 266 -6.72 -12.34 2.11
C PHE A 266 -6.08 -11.95 0.78
N ASP A 267 -6.62 -12.49 -0.31
CA ASP A 267 -6.14 -12.33 -1.69
C ASP A 267 -7.27 -12.05 -2.69
N SER A 268 -8.44 -11.66 -2.20
CA SER A 268 -9.62 -11.43 -3.06
C SER A 268 -9.85 -9.96 -3.44
N ASP A 269 -9.12 -9.02 -2.82
CA ASP A 269 -9.11 -7.59 -3.15
C ASP A 269 -7.81 -6.97 -2.61
N GLN A 270 -7.46 -5.78 -3.11
CA GLN A 270 -6.35 -5.01 -2.57
C GLN A 270 -6.62 -4.62 -1.12
N SER A 271 -5.52 -4.44 -0.36
CA SER A 271 -5.61 -4.10 1.06
C SER A 271 -4.38 -3.34 1.56
N PHE A 272 -4.52 -2.73 2.71
CA PHE A 272 -3.45 -2.05 3.45
C PHE A 272 -3.66 -2.27 4.95
N MET A 273 -2.61 -2.07 5.74
CA MET A 273 -2.74 -2.20 7.19
C MET A 273 -2.64 -0.86 7.88
N LEU A 274 -3.36 -0.72 8.99
CA LEU A 274 -3.24 0.35 9.97
C LEU A 274 -2.71 -0.25 11.26
N VAL A 275 -1.68 0.33 11.82
CA VAL A 275 -1.00 -0.18 13.01
C VAL A 275 -0.91 0.91 14.05
N GLU A 276 -1.21 0.56 15.30
CA GLU A 276 -1.05 1.38 16.49
C GLU A 276 -0.14 0.67 17.49
N ILE A 277 0.84 1.38 18.04
CA ILE A 277 1.65 0.90 19.16
C ILE A 277 1.42 1.83 20.35
N ASP A 278 0.87 1.28 21.42
CA ASP A 278 0.56 1.96 22.66
C ASP A 278 1.16 1.18 23.84
N GLY A 279 2.24 1.68 24.42
CA GLY A 279 2.99 0.97 25.45
C GLY A 279 3.50 -0.39 24.97
N ASP A 280 3.08 -1.45 25.62
CA ASP A 280 3.46 -2.83 25.31
C ASP A 280 2.46 -3.57 24.40
N VAL A 281 1.55 -2.83 23.77
CA VAL A 281 0.52 -3.41 22.90
C VAL A 281 0.62 -2.80 21.50
N MET A 282 0.78 -3.66 20.49
CA MET A 282 0.60 -3.32 19.08
C MET A 282 -0.78 -3.80 18.65
N ARG A 283 -1.62 -2.90 18.16
CA ARG A 283 -2.91 -3.21 17.51
C ARG A 283 -2.79 -3.03 16.02
N PHE A 284 -3.45 -3.89 15.28
CA PHE A 284 -3.48 -3.77 13.83
C PHE A 284 -4.87 -4.03 13.28
N GLN A 285 -5.13 -3.46 12.12
CA GLN A 285 -6.31 -3.76 11.31
C GLN A 285 -5.92 -3.70 9.83
N THR A 286 -6.39 -4.67 9.05
CA THR A 286 -6.19 -4.73 7.61
C THR A 286 -7.50 -4.36 6.93
N ILE A 287 -7.44 -3.38 6.05
CA ILE A 287 -8.59 -2.78 5.39
C ILE A 287 -8.49 -3.06 3.88
N SER A 288 -9.55 -3.59 3.29
CA SER A 288 -9.62 -3.78 1.85
C SER A 288 -9.80 -2.44 1.12
N ARG A 289 -9.50 -2.41 -0.17
CA ARG A 289 -9.78 -1.29 -1.08
C ARG A 289 -11.22 -0.79 -1.00
N ARG A 290 -12.16 -1.66 -0.65
CA ARG A 290 -13.59 -1.33 -0.48
C ARG A 290 -13.95 -0.86 0.93
N GLY A 291 -12.98 -0.69 1.82
CA GLY A 291 -13.20 -0.21 3.19
C GLY A 291 -13.62 -1.28 4.19
N LYS A 292 -13.67 -2.55 3.78
CA LYS A 292 -14.01 -3.66 4.66
C LYS A 292 -12.80 -4.07 5.49
N ARG A 293 -12.98 -4.27 6.80
CA ARG A 293 -11.95 -4.83 7.67
C ARG A 293 -11.87 -6.35 7.48
N VAL A 294 -10.73 -6.83 7.00
CA VAL A 294 -10.51 -8.25 6.66
C VAL A 294 -9.75 -9.00 7.73
N ASP A 295 -8.97 -8.29 8.55
CA ASP A 295 -8.29 -8.83 9.73
C ASP A 295 -8.08 -7.74 10.78
N SER A 296 -7.95 -8.13 12.04
CA SER A 296 -7.51 -7.27 13.12
C SER A 296 -7.02 -8.10 14.32
N GLY A 297 -6.22 -7.49 15.17
CA GLY A 297 -5.74 -8.17 16.37
C GLY A 297 -4.82 -7.32 17.23
N GLU A 298 -4.35 -7.94 18.30
CA GLU A 298 -3.36 -7.37 19.22
C GLU A 298 -2.15 -8.30 19.36
N ILE A 299 -0.98 -7.69 19.45
CA ILE A 299 0.27 -8.34 19.82
C ILE A 299 0.75 -7.68 21.12
N ARG A 300 1.02 -8.49 22.14
CA ARG A 300 1.58 -8.02 23.39
C ARG A 300 3.06 -8.34 23.44
N ARG A 301 3.86 -7.34 23.64
CA ARG A 301 5.30 -7.52 23.87
C ARG A 301 5.50 -8.07 25.28
N THR A 302 6.26 -9.14 25.39
CA THR A 302 6.76 -9.56 26.70
C THR A 302 7.87 -8.61 27.12
N PRO A 303 7.78 -7.95 28.30
CA PRO A 303 8.89 -7.15 28.79
C PRO A 303 10.16 -8.00 28.88
N SER A 304 11.29 -7.46 28.43
CA SER A 304 12.59 -8.08 28.69
C SER A 304 12.82 -8.08 30.19
N SER A 305 13.02 -9.24 30.78
CA SER A 305 13.42 -9.42 32.20
C SER A 305 14.77 -8.77 32.47
#